data_c52ecaf0cc33fba21fa5e8f025c6085e
#
_entry.id   c52ecaf0cc33fba21fa5e8f025c6085e
#
_cell.length_a   1.000
_cell.length_b   1.000
_cell.length_c   1.000
_cell.angle_alpha   90.00
_cell.angle_beta   90.00
_cell.angle_gamma   90.00
#
_symmetry.space_group_name_H-M   'P 1'
#
loop_
_entity.id
_entity.type
_entity.pdbx_description
1 polymer ?
#
loop_
_entity_poly.entity_id
_entity_poly.type
_entity_poly.pdbx_seq_one_letter_code
_entity_poly.pdbx_strand_id
1 'polypeptide(L)'
;MIPKGSFLEVNDGFNFHFYDEGNGDAVVLLHGSGTGASGHTNFKNNFIALKDAGFRVILPDLPGYGFSSKPENEIYSLDYFNTKLVQLLDALKIESFSLIGNSLGGALALGLALSHPKRVEKLILMAPG
;
A
#
# COMPACT_ATOMS: atom_id res chain seq x y z
N MET A 1 14.33 -12.42 5.91
CA MET A 1 12.97 -12.99 5.87
C MET A 1 11.94 -11.91 6.20
N ILE A 2 10.85 -11.85 5.45
CA ILE A 2 9.78 -10.90 5.75
C ILE A 2 8.98 -11.41 6.95
N PRO A 3 8.73 -10.58 7.97
CA PRO A 3 7.91 -10.99 9.10
C PRO A 3 6.49 -11.37 8.69
N LYS A 4 5.80 -12.07 9.56
CA LYS A 4 4.40 -12.40 9.35
C LYS A 4 3.58 -11.13 9.26
N GLY A 5 2.68 -11.04 8.30
CA GLY A 5 1.84 -9.89 8.11
C GLY A 5 0.73 -9.77 9.15
N SER A 6 0.02 -8.67 9.07
CA SER A 6 -1.09 -8.36 9.95
C SER A 6 -2.37 -8.19 9.15
N PHE A 7 -3.51 -8.27 9.84
CA PHE A 7 -4.82 -7.99 9.24
C PHE A 7 -5.48 -6.84 10.01
N LEU A 8 -6.16 -5.97 9.27
CA LEU A 8 -6.91 -4.87 9.88
C LEU A 8 -8.18 -4.62 9.07
N GLU A 9 -9.30 -4.61 9.76
CA GLU A 9 -10.58 -4.33 9.12
C GLU A 9 -10.79 -2.82 9.02
N VAL A 10 -11.15 -2.36 7.82
CA VAL A 10 -11.53 -0.98 7.56
C VAL A 10 -13.02 -0.91 7.23
N ASN A 11 -13.49 0.18 6.62
CA ASN A 11 -14.91 0.39 6.40
C ASN A 11 -15.54 -0.73 5.55
N ASP A 12 -16.82 -1.00 5.81
CA ASP A 12 -17.64 -1.99 5.08
C ASP A 12 -17.13 -3.43 5.19
N GLY A 13 -16.48 -3.75 6.31
CA GLY A 13 -16.01 -5.10 6.57
C GLY A 13 -14.83 -5.54 5.72
N PHE A 14 -14.15 -4.60 5.09
CA PHE A 14 -12.99 -4.92 4.27
C PHE A 14 -11.77 -5.18 5.14
N ASN A 15 -11.12 -6.34 4.95
CA ASN A 15 -9.89 -6.71 5.64
C ASN A 15 -8.68 -6.50 4.76
N PHE A 16 -7.75 -5.64 5.21
CA PHE A 16 -6.43 -5.55 4.61
C PHE A 16 -5.49 -6.57 5.23
N HIS A 17 -4.71 -7.20 4.38
CA HIS A 17 -3.49 -7.88 4.79
C HIS A 17 -2.32 -6.95 4.46
N PHE A 18 -1.39 -6.76 5.39
CA PHE A 18 -0.27 -5.84 5.17
C PHE A 18 0.90 -6.18 6.09
N TYR A 19 2.05 -5.68 5.71
CA TYR A 19 3.25 -5.68 6.56
C TYR A 19 3.49 -4.25 7.03
N ASP A 20 3.85 -4.09 8.29
CA ASP A 20 4.11 -2.79 8.90
C ASP A 20 5.27 -2.96 9.87
N GLU A 21 6.47 -2.55 9.47
CA GLU A 21 7.69 -2.74 10.25
C GLU A 21 8.54 -1.49 10.23
N GLY A 22 9.30 -1.29 11.30
CA GLY A 22 10.21 -0.17 11.41
C GLY A 22 9.64 1.00 12.19
N ASN A 23 10.47 2.00 12.49
CA ASN A 23 10.09 3.09 13.41
C ASN A 23 10.36 4.49 12.87
N GLY A 24 10.84 4.63 11.66
CA GLY A 24 11.17 5.94 11.09
C GLY A 24 10.04 6.57 10.32
N ASP A 25 10.39 7.40 9.37
CA ASP A 25 9.42 8.02 8.47
C ASP A 25 8.68 6.95 7.67
N ALA A 26 7.40 7.14 7.47
CA ALA A 26 6.56 6.14 6.81
C ALA A 26 6.76 6.13 5.29
N VAL A 27 6.94 4.92 4.74
CA VAL A 27 6.99 4.68 3.30
C VAL A 27 5.97 3.60 2.99
N VAL A 28 5.07 3.87 2.05
CA VAL A 28 4.03 2.93 1.63
C VAL A 28 4.40 2.40 0.25
N LEU A 29 4.48 1.07 0.13
CA LEU A 29 4.83 0.39 -1.11
C LEU A 29 3.57 -0.18 -1.76
N LEU A 30 3.24 0.25 -2.98
CA LEU A 30 2.03 -0.13 -3.69
C LEU A 30 2.39 -1.00 -4.90
N HIS A 31 1.95 -2.26 -4.86
CA HIS A 31 2.32 -3.26 -5.88
C HIS A 31 1.52 -3.11 -7.17
N GLY A 32 1.99 -3.80 -8.22
CA GLY A 32 1.32 -3.83 -9.51
C GLY A 32 0.21 -4.89 -9.56
N SER A 33 -0.46 -4.93 -10.71
CA SER A 33 -1.49 -5.91 -11.00
C SER A 33 -0.89 -7.13 -11.71
N GLY A 34 -1.71 -8.14 -11.90
CA GLY A 34 -1.33 -9.37 -12.59
C GLY A 34 -1.60 -10.58 -11.74
N THR A 35 -1.60 -11.75 -12.38
CA THR A 35 -1.84 -13.00 -11.68
C THR A 35 -0.76 -13.23 -10.62
N GLY A 36 -1.20 -13.46 -9.39
CA GLY A 36 -0.29 -13.70 -8.27
C GLY A 36 0.36 -12.46 -7.69
N ALA A 37 -0.03 -11.25 -8.12
CA ALA A 37 0.54 -10.03 -7.56
C ALA A 37 0.13 -9.85 -6.11
N SER A 38 1.06 -9.37 -5.31
CA SER A 38 0.84 -9.01 -3.91
C SER A 38 1.97 -8.09 -3.46
N GLY A 39 1.84 -7.52 -2.27
CA GLY A 39 2.91 -6.73 -1.70
C GLY A 39 4.20 -7.54 -1.60
N HIS A 40 4.11 -8.75 -1.06
CA HIS A 40 5.27 -9.62 -0.87
C HIS A 40 5.97 -9.95 -2.19
N THR A 41 5.21 -10.35 -3.23
CA THR A 41 5.82 -10.75 -4.50
C THR A 41 6.50 -9.59 -5.20
N ASN A 42 6.01 -8.37 -5.04
CA ASN A 42 6.58 -7.19 -5.70
C ASN A 42 7.77 -6.59 -4.94
N PHE A 43 7.65 -6.49 -3.62
CA PHE A 43 8.52 -5.61 -2.85
C PHE A 43 9.29 -6.25 -1.70
N LYS A 44 9.35 -7.58 -1.61
CA LYS A 44 9.97 -8.22 -0.44
C LYS A 44 11.40 -7.72 -0.16
N ASN A 45 12.21 -7.53 -1.20
CA ASN A 45 13.59 -7.07 -1.03
C ASN A 45 13.65 -5.59 -0.70
N ASN A 46 12.78 -4.78 -1.32
CA ASN A 46 12.69 -3.35 -1.03
C ASN A 46 12.21 -3.11 0.39
N PHE A 47 11.25 -3.92 0.85
CA PHE A 47 10.72 -3.85 2.20
C PHE A 47 11.83 -4.01 3.24
N ILE A 48 12.62 -5.07 3.09
CA ILE A 48 13.72 -5.34 4.02
C ILE A 48 14.77 -4.23 3.98
N ALA A 49 15.17 -3.81 2.78
CA ALA A 49 16.19 -2.78 2.61
C ALA A 49 15.77 -1.45 3.23
N LEU A 50 14.51 -1.03 3.02
CA LEU A 50 13.99 0.23 3.57
C LEU A 50 13.86 0.15 5.08
N LYS A 51 13.38 -0.96 5.61
CA LYS A 51 13.30 -1.16 7.05
C LYS A 51 14.68 -1.06 7.68
N ASP A 52 15.67 -1.73 7.09
CA ASP A 52 17.04 -1.72 7.60
C ASP A 52 17.67 -0.32 7.50
N ALA A 53 17.21 0.48 6.55
CA ALA A 53 17.69 1.86 6.40
C ALA A 53 17.03 2.84 7.39
N GLY A 54 16.11 2.37 8.23
CA GLY A 54 15.55 3.17 9.31
C GLY A 54 14.16 3.74 9.00
N PHE A 55 13.48 3.26 7.97
CA PHE A 55 12.11 3.69 7.66
C PHE A 55 11.09 2.77 8.32
N ARG A 56 9.90 3.32 8.58
CA ARG A 56 8.72 2.52 8.83
C ARG A 56 8.11 2.18 7.48
N VAL A 57 7.99 0.90 7.17
CA VAL A 57 7.55 0.47 5.84
C VAL A 57 6.21 -0.22 5.95
N ILE A 58 5.23 0.28 5.19
CA ILE A 58 3.90 -0.30 5.09
C ILE A 58 3.78 -0.94 3.71
N LEU A 59 3.50 -2.24 3.69
CA LEU A 59 3.41 -3.00 2.46
C LEU A 59 2.07 -3.73 2.42
N PRO A 60 1.01 -3.07 1.93
CA PRO A 60 -0.30 -3.70 1.87
C PRO A 60 -0.47 -4.56 0.63
N ASP A 61 -1.30 -5.60 0.76
CA ASP A 61 -1.91 -6.24 -0.40
C ASP A 61 -3.10 -5.39 -0.82
N LEU A 62 -3.11 -4.95 -2.07
CA LEU A 62 -4.20 -4.11 -2.57
C LEU A 62 -5.53 -4.87 -2.57
N PRO A 63 -6.68 -4.16 -2.50
CA PRO A 63 -7.98 -4.81 -2.62
C PRO A 63 -8.05 -5.75 -3.83
N GLY A 64 -8.50 -6.98 -3.60
CA GLY A 64 -8.58 -8.00 -4.64
C GLY A 64 -7.31 -8.81 -4.84
N TYR A 65 -6.24 -8.50 -4.12
CA TYR A 65 -4.93 -9.17 -4.28
C TYR A 65 -4.46 -9.78 -2.96
N GLY A 66 -3.56 -10.74 -3.10
CA GLY A 66 -2.91 -11.36 -1.95
C GLY A 66 -3.91 -11.91 -0.94
N PHE A 67 -3.71 -11.56 0.33
CA PHE A 67 -4.59 -11.98 1.41
C PHE A 67 -5.59 -10.92 1.85
N SER A 68 -5.63 -9.77 1.16
CA SER A 68 -6.67 -8.77 1.39
C SER A 68 -8.02 -9.24 0.86
N SER A 69 -9.10 -8.63 1.32
CA SER A 69 -10.45 -8.96 0.86
C SER A 69 -10.59 -8.82 -0.66
N LYS A 70 -11.45 -9.66 -1.24
CA LYS A 70 -11.69 -9.70 -2.69
C LYS A 70 -13.19 -9.58 -2.97
N PRO A 71 -13.81 -8.39 -2.72
CA PRO A 71 -15.24 -8.22 -2.95
C PRO A 71 -15.61 -8.49 -4.40
N GLU A 72 -16.58 -9.36 -4.62
CA GLU A 72 -16.95 -9.79 -5.97
C GLU A 72 -17.78 -8.76 -6.73
N ASN A 73 -18.56 -7.98 -5.99
CA ASN A 73 -19.52 -7.04 -6.60
C ASN A 73 -19.00 -5.61 -6.66
N GLU A 74 -17.71 -5.42 -6.49
CA GLU A 74 -17.13 -4.07 -6.51
C GLU A 74 -16.49 -3.77 -7.85
N ILE A 75 -16.58 -2.51 -8.24
CA ILE A 75 -15.82 -1.99 -9.38
C ILE A 75 -14.47 -1.51 -8.84
N TYR A 76 -13.41 -2.17 -9.25
CA TYR A 76 -12.05 -1.83 -8.80
C TYR A 76 -11.52 -0.62 -9.57
N SER A 77 -12.12 0.55 -9.31
CA SER A 77 -11.63 1.81 -9.85
C SER A 77 -10.45 2.30 -9.04
N LEU A 78 -9.68 3.26 -9.60
CA LEU A 78 -8.60 3.89 -8.85
C LEU A 78 -9.13 4.55 -7.57
N ASP A 79 -10.32 5.16 -7.63
CA ASP A 79 -10.94 5.75 -6.46
C ASP A 79 -11.27 4.71 -5.39
N TYR A 80 -11.75 3.55 -5.79
CA TYR A 80 -12.05 2.47 -4.83
C TYR A 80 -10.79 2.04 -4.10
N PHE A 81 -9.71 1.74 -4.85
CA PHE A 81 -8.44 1.37 -4.24
C PHE A 81 -7.93 2.44 -3.28
N ASN A 82 -7.93 3.69 -3.72
CA ASN A 82 -7.38 4.79 -2.92
C ASN A 82 -8.23 5.10 -1.69
N THR A 83 -9.56 4.97 -1.80
CA THR A 83 -10.44 5.12 -0.65
C THR A 83 -10.07 4.09 0.43
N LYS A 84 -9.89 2.83 0.04
CA LYS A 84 -9.50 1.78 1.00
C LYS A 84 -8.11 2.03 1.58
N LEU A 85 -7.16 2.46 0.76
CA LEU A 85 -5.80 2.76 1.24
C LEU A 85 -5.79 3.90 2.25
N VAL A 86 -6.55 4.96 2.01
CA VAL A 86 -6.66 6.06 2.98
C VAL A 86 -7.27 5.56 4.29
N GLN A 87 -8.28 4.70 4.21
CA GLN A 87 -8.87 4.11 5.42
C GLN A 87 -7.84 3.30 6.21
N LEU A 88 -6.98 2.54 5.53
CA LEU A 88 -5.91 1.80 6.19
C LEU A 88 -4.91 2.75 6.86
N LEU A 89 -4.44 3.77 6.14
CA LEU A 89 -3.47 4.71 6.67
C LEU A 89 -4.03 5.50 7.86
N ASP A 90 -5.32 5.88 7.79
CA ASP A 90 -5.98 6.55 8.91
C ASP A 90 -6.09 5.63 10.12
N ALA A 91 -6.44 4.36 9.91
CA ALA A 91 -6.52 3.38 10.99
C ALA A 91 -5.17 3.15 11.66
N LEU A 92 -4.08 3.21 10.88
CA LEU A 92 -2.71 3.09 11.39
C LEU A 92 -2.19 4.41 11.95
N LYS A 93 -2.98 5.48 11.89
CA LYS A 93 -2.62 6.83 12.38
C LYS A 93 -1.39 7.39 11.69
N ILE A 94 -1.26 7.13 10.39
CA ILE A 94 -0.16 7.65 9.57
C ILE A 94 -0.66 8.88 8.85
N GLU A 95 -0.25 10.07 9.31
CA GLU A 95 -0.72 11.34 8.75
C GLU A 95 0.06 11.75 7.50
N SER A 96 1.36 11.51 7.48
CA SER A 96 2.21 11.82 6.34
C SER A 96 3.07 10.62 5.98
N PHE A 97 3.36 10.47 4.69
CA PHE A 97 4.05 9.30 4.18
C PHE A 97 4.63 9.57 2.80
N SER A 98 5.63 8.79 2.44
CA SER A 98 6.14 8.73 1.07
C SER A 98 5.55 7.50 0.38
N LEU A 99 5.46 7.55 -0.94
CA LEU A 99 4.87 6.47 -1.75
C LEU A 99 5.86 5.97 -2.77
N ILE A 100 5.93 4.65 -2.89
CA ILE A 100 6.62 3.99 -4.00
C ILE A 100 5.60 3.09 -4.66
N GLY A 101 5.28 3.36 -5.92
CA GLY A 101 4.25 2.61 -6.65
C GLY A 101 4.77 2.01 -7.93
N ASN A 102 4.41 0.75 -8.17
CA ASN A 102 4.79 0.01 -9.35
C ASN A 102 3.55 -0.30 -10.21
N SER A 103 3.55 0.11 -11.47
CA SER A 103 2.48 -0.15 -12.43
C SER A 103 1.13 0.36 -11.88
N LEU A 104 0.15 -0.51 -11.59
CA LEU A 104 -1.11 -0.11 -10.95
C LEU A 104 -0.85 0.70 -9.68
N GLY A 105 0.09 0.24 -8.86
CA GLY A 105 0.48 0.96 -7.65
C GLY A 105 1.03 2.34 -7.95
N GLY A 106 1.68 2.52 -9.10
CA GLY A 106 2.14 3.83 -9.56
C GLY A 106 1.00 4.78 -9.87
N ALA A 107 -0.04 4.29 -10.55
CA ALA A 107 -1.24 5.09 -10.81
C ALA A 107 -1.95 5.48 -9.51
N LEU A 108 -2.04 4.55 -8.56
CA LEU A 108 -2.64 4.81 -7.25
C LEU A 108 -1.83 5.85 -6.46
N ALA A 109 -0.51 5.71 -6.47
CA ALA A 109 0.38 6.63 -5.76
C ALA A 109 0.24 8.05 -6.32
N LEU A 110 0.19 8.20 -7.63
CA LEU A 110 -0.02 9.50 -8.26
C LEU A 110 -1.37 10.08 -7.86
N GLY A 111 -2.43 9.26 -7.88
CA GLY A 111 -3.77 9.70 -7.47
C GLY A 111 -3.80 10.17 -6.01
N LEU A 112 -3.13 9.45 -5.10
CA LEU A 112 -3.03 9.86 -3.70
C LEU A 112 -2.27 11.18 -3.56
N ALA A 113 -1.18 11.35 -4.30
CA ALA A 113 -0.41 12.59 -4.24
C ALA A 113 -1.22 13.79 -4.72
N LEU A 114 -2.07 13.59 -5.73
CA LEU A 114 -2.92 14.65 -6.26
C LEU A 114 -4.10 14.96 -5.33
N SER A 115 -4.69 13.94 -4.71
CA SER A 115 -5.86 14.13 -3.84
C SER A 115 -5.50 14.49 -2.40
N HIS A 116 -4.30 14.12 -1.93
CA HIS A 116 -3.84 14.34 -0.57
C HIS A 116 -2.43 14.96 -0.55
N PRO A 117 -2.25 16.13 -1.21
CA PRO A 117 -0.90 16.68 -1.41
C PRO A 117 -0.20 17.06 -0.10
N LYS A 118 -0.95 17.32 0.97
CA LYS A 118 -0.34 17.65 2.26
C LYS A 118 0.14 16.43 3.03
N ARG A 119 -0.30 15.24 2.65
CA ARG A 119 0.07 13.99 3.32
C ARG A 119 1.22 13.27 2.62
N VAL A 120 1.35 13.43 1.31
CA VAL A 120 2.37 12.74 0.51
C VAL A 120 3.63 13.59 0.46
N GLU A 121 4.70 13.09 1.08
CA GLU A 121 5.97 13.82 1.16
C GLU A 121 6.82 13.61 -0.08
N LYS A 122 6.99 12.37 -0.50
CA LYS A 122 7.79 12.00 -1.66
C LYS A 122 7.08 10.93 -2.47
N LEU A 123 7.32 10.93 -3.76
CA LEU A 123 6.66 10.04 -4.71
C LEU A 123 7.69 9.42 -5.65
N ILE A 124 7.75 8.09 -5.66
CA ILE A 124 8.58 7.34 -6.61
C ILE A 124 7.67 6.43 -7.43
N LEU A 125 7.69 6.62 -8.74
CA LEU A 125 6.88 5.84 -9.66
C LEU A 125 7.77 4.89 -10.46
N MET A 126 7.41 3.62 -10.46
CA MET A 126 8.11 2.59 -11.21
C MET A 126 7.15 2.02 -12.26
N ALA A 127 7.50 2.17 -13.53
CA ALA A 127 6.69 1.71 -14.66
C ALA A 127 5.19 2.01 -14.46
N PRO A 128 4.80 3.26 -14.22
CA PRO A 128 3.39 3.58 -13.98
C PRO A 128 2.55 3.22 -15.19
N GLY A 129 1.36 2.67 -14.92
CA GLY A 129 0.43 2.26 -15.95
C GLY A 129 -0.24 3.39 -16.68
#